data_c4a2dee1986f082b6bd9c93f0225d527
#
_entry.id   c4a2dee1986f082b6bd9c93f0225d527
#
_cell.length_a   1.000
_cell.length_b   1.000
_cell.length_c   1.000
_cell.angle_alpha   90.00
_cell.angle_beta   90.00
_cell.angle_gamma   90.00
#
_symmetry.space_group_name_H-M   'P 1'
#
loop_
_entity.id
_entity.type
_entity.pdbx_description
1 polymer ?
#
loop_
_entity_poly.entity_id
_entity_poly.type
_entity_poly.pdbx_seq_one_letter_code
_entity_poly.pdbx_strand_id
1 'polypeptide(L)'
;MVLVECPPQRKALCLGATKLEALMADTQHPDTFDELVQWAYSTLPQKIRRLPDFPGIQVVDEPPAEVFKEMVVHGQISPRSELLGLYSGTHRTKRSFFELKYAPNLIFVFRGPILRCSKGDLRAEVKQVVWHEVAHWLGFETEEQVEALGL
;
A
#
# COMPACT_ATOMS: atom_id res chain seq x y z
N MET A 1 11.78 4.34 -4.55
CA MET A 1 10.91 4.18 -3.39
C MET A 1 9.77 5.15 -3.58
N VAL A 2 8.59 4.69 -3.75
CA VAL A 2 7.45 5.49 -4.13
C VAL A 2 6.26 5.09 -3.24
N LEU A 3 5.35 5.99 -2.99
CA LEU A 3 4.50 6.05 -1.82
C LEU A 3 3.06 6.30 -2.20
N VAL A 4 2.14 5.55 -1.62
CA VAL A 4 0.75 5.98 -1.52
C VAL A 4 0.60 6.88 -0.31
N GLU A 5 0.28 8.15 -0.54
CA GLU A 5 0.05 9.14 0.51
C GLU A 5 -1.44 9.44 0.67
N CYS A 6 -1.90 9.50 1.91
CA CYS A 6 -3.17 10.11 2.23
C CYS A 6 -2.98 11.63 2.44
N PRO A 7 -3.72 12.50 1.73
CA PRO A 7 -3.63 13.93 1.95
C PRO A 7 -4.02 14.30 3.39
N PRO A 8 -3.44 15.38 3.96
CA PRO A 8 -3.70 15.77 5.33
C PRO A 8 -5.18 16.03 5.55
N GLN A 9 -5.81 15.24 6.40
CA GLN A 9 -7.21 15.41 6.75
C GLN A 9 -7.38 16.66 7.60
N ARG A 10 -8.20 17.61 7.14
CA ARG A 10 -8.79 18.59 8.06
C ARG A 10 -9.61 17.81 9.06
N LYS A 11 -9.34 18.04 10.37
CA LYS A 11 -10.07 17.42 11.48
C LYS A 11 -11.58 17.41 11.17
N ALA A 12 -12.11 16.26 10.79
CA ALA A 12 -13.54 16.03 10.83
C ALA A 12 -13.90 15.72 12.28
N LEU A 13 -14.84 16.49 12.83
CA LEU A 13 -15.41 16.27 14.16
C LEU A 13 -15.83 14.82 14.31
N CYS A 14 -15.47 14.23 15.45
CA CYS A 14 -15.96 12.95 15.91
C CYS A 14 -17.50 12.94 15.88
N LEU A 15 -18.07 12.23 14.94
CA LEU A 15 -19.48 11.84 14.94
C LEU A 15 -19.55 10.33 15.21
N GLY A 16 -19.95 10.03 16.42
CA GLY A 16 -20.72 8.90 16.88
C GLY A 16 -20.25 7.47 16.57
N ALA A 17 -20.16 6.69 17.65
CA ALA A 17 -19.85 5.25 17.72
C ALA A 17 -20.72 4.30 16.87
N THR A 18 -21.68 4.80 16.11
CA THR A 18 -22.63 4.02 15.32
C THR A 18 -22.10 3.52 13.98
N LYS A 19 -20.94 4.03 13.50
CA LYS A 19 -20.39 3.64 12.21
C LYS A 19 -19.54 2.35 12.28
N LEU A 20 -19.06 2.00 13.46
CA LEU A 20 -18.30 0.77 13.67
C LEU A 20 -19.21 -0.47 13.66
N GLU A 21 -20.42 -0.35 14.18
CA GLU A 21 -21.42 -1.44 14.20
C GLU A 21 -22.03 -1.71 12.82
N ALA A 22 -22.17 -0.69 11.96
CA ALA A 22 -22.66 -0.85 10.59
C ALA A 22 -21.63 -1.57 9.68
N LEU A 23 -20.35 -1.50 9.99
CA LEU A 23 -19.28 -2.23 9.29
C LEU A 23 -19.23 -3.72 9.65
N MET A 24 -19.86 -4.12 10.77
CA MET A 24 -19.89 -5.51 11.23
C MET A 24 -21.13 -6.29 10.73
N ALA A 25 -22.02 -5.66 9.98
CA ALA A 25 -23.32 -6.26 9.60
C ALA A 25 -23.35 -6.87 8.19
N ASP A 26 -22.27 -6.80 7.41
CA ASP A 26 -22.25 -7.37 6.05
C ASP A 26 -21.44 -8.68 6.02
N THR A 27 -22.15 -9.78 6.00
CA THR A 27 -21.69 -11.17 6.18
C THR A 27 -20.91 -11.74 4.98
N GLN A 28 -20.29 -10.90 4.14
CA GLN A 28 -19.43 -11.32 3.03
C GLN A 28 -18.08 -10.57 2.97
N HIS A 29 -17.69 -9.87 4.04
CA HIS A 29 -16.37 -9.27 4.11
C HIS A 29 -15.36 -10.26 4.70
N PRO A 30 -14.14 -10.31 4.15
CA PRO A 30 -13.04 -11.01 4.80
C PRO A 30 -12.94 -10.52 6.24
N ASP A 31 -12.94 -11.47 7.19
CA ASP A 31 -13.05 -11.18 8.63
C ASP A 31 -11.80 -10.47 9.18
N THR A 32 -10.72 -10.37 8.39
CA THR A 32 -9.47 -9.78 8.81
C THR A 32 -8.85 -8.87 7.73
N PHE A 33 -8.04 -7.90 8.16
CA PHE A 33 -7.31 -7.03 7.23
C PHE A 33 -6.36 -7.83 6.31
N ASP A 34 -5.77 -8.91 6.82
CA ASP A 34 -4.90 -9.80 6.05
C ASP A 34 -5.65 -10.47 4.90
N GLU A 35 -6.89 -10.87 5.11
CA GLU A 35 -7.75 -11.43 4.05
C GLU A 35 -8.11 -10.39 2.98
N LEU A 36 -8.27 -9.11 3.37
CA LEU A 36 -8.44 -8.02 2.41
C LEU A 36 -7.19 -7.88 1.50
N VAL A 37 -6.01 -7.95 2.09
CA VAL A 37 -4.75 -7.89 1.34
C VAL A 37 -4.60 -9.11 0.43
N GLN A 38 -4.92 -10.32 0.91
CA GLN A 38 -4.91 -11.53 0.10
C GLN A 38 -5.93 -11.46 -1.06
N TRP A 39 -7.11 -10.92 -0.78
CA TRP A 39 -8.09 -10.69 -1.83
C TRP A 39 -7.56 -9.68 -2.86
N ALA A 40 -7.00 -8.54 -2.42
CA ALA A 40 -6.41 -7.54 -3.31
C ALA A 40 -5.33 -8.16 -4.21
N TYR A 41 -4.43 -8.97 -3.63
CA TYR A 41 -3.46 -9.76 -4.38
C TYR A 41 -4.12 -10.67 -5.42
N SER A 42 -5.21 -11.36 -5.05
CA SER A 42 -5.90 -12.30 -5.95
C SER A 42 -6.51 -11.61 -7.18
N THR A 43 -6.82 -10.31 -7.06
CA THR A 43 -7.36 -9.49 -8.17
C THR A 43 -6.30 -9.07 -9.19
N LEU A 44 -5.02 -9.15 -8.86
CA LEU A 44 -3.95 -8.88 -9.81
C LEU A 44 -4.01 -9.83 -11.02
N PRO A 45 -3.67 -9.34 -12.22
CA PRO A 45 -3.59 -10.19 -13.41
C PRO A 45 -2.69 -11.41 -13.17
N GLN A 46 -3.15 -12.59 -13.58
CA GLN A 46 -2.42 -13.84 -13.38
C GLN A 46 -0.98 -13.80 -13.94
N LYS A 47 -0.79 -13.08 -15.03
CA LYS A 47 0.53 -12.88 -15.64
C LYS A 47 1.51 -12.19 -14.68
N ILE A 48 1.03 -11.23 -13.90
CA ILE A 48 1.83 -10.50 -12.90
C ILE A 48 2.12 -11.40 -11.71
N ARG A 49 1.09 -12.07 -11.14
CA ARG A 49 1.23 -12.95 -9.98
C ARG A 49 2.16 -14.13 -10.19
N ARG A 50 2.32 -14.59 -11.44
CA ARG A 50 3.18 -15.72 -11.82
C ARG A 50 4.61 -15.33 -12.14
N LEU A 51 4.97 -14.07 -12.06
CA LEU A 51 6.36 -13.66 -12.23
C LEU A 51 7.23 -14.28 -11.12
N PRO A 52 8.38 -14.88 -11.47
CA PRO A 52 9.19 -15.66 -10.51
C PRO A 52 9.80 -14.82 -9.39
N ASP A 53 9.86 -13.51 -9.59
CA ASP A 53 10.44 -12.52 -8.68
C ASP A 53 9.36 -11.63 -8.04
N PHE A 54 8.09 -12.08 -8.00
CA PHE A 54 7.02 -11.36 -7.36
C PHE A 54 7.36 -11.07 -5.90
N PRO A 55 7.22 -9.81 -5.42
CA PRO A 55 7.58 -9.43 -4.06
C PRO A 55 6.65 -10.09 -3.04
N GLY A 56 7.20 -10.40 -1.86
CA GLY A 56 6.38 -10.75 -0.70
C GLY A 56 5.52 -9.56 -0.28
N ILE A 57 4.27 -9.81 0.10
CA ILE A 57 3.41 -8.78 0.69
C ILE A 57 3.34 -9.02 2.19
N GLN A 58 3.63 -7.98 2.96
CA GLN A 58 3.65 -8.03 4.42
C GLN A 58 2.73 -6.94 4.99
N VAL A 59 1.82 -7.35 5.85
CA VAL A 59 0.98 -6.40 6.62
C VAL A 59 1.72 -6.01 7.88
N VAL A 60 1.78 -4.72 8.14
CA VAL A 60 2.38 -4.12 9.35
C VAL A 60 1.40 -3.09 9.90
N ASP A 61 1.34 -2.95 11.22
CA ASP A 61 0.39 -2.02 11.84
C ASP A 61 0.72 -0.56 11.53
N GLU A 62 1.98 -0.17 11.71
CA GLU A 62 2.45 1.21 11.51
C GLU A 62 3.78 1.21 10.76
N PRO A 63 4.06 2.23 9.95
CA PRO A 63 5.38 2.39 9.34
C PRO A 63 6.44 2.62 10.43
N PRO A 64 7.64 2.03 10.29
CA PRO A 64 8.75 2.30 11.19
C PRO A 64 9.07 3.81 11.24
N ALA A 65 9.18 4.36 12.46
CA ALA A 65 9.36 5.80 12.65
C ALA A 65 10.62 6.35 11.95
N GLU A 66 11.68 5.56 11.90
CA GLU A 66 12.92 5.92 11.22
C GLU A 66 12.72 6.05 9.71
N VAL A 67 12.04 5.08 9.10
CA VAL A 67 11.72 5.09 7.66
C VAL A 67 10.87 6.32 7.33
N PHE A 68 9.81 6.56 8.10
CA PHE A 68 8.96 7.72 7.90
C PHE A 68 9.74 9.04 8.01
N LYS A 69 10.61 9.18 9.02
CA LYS A 69 11.45 10.38 9.19
C LYS A 69 12.41 10.60 8.03
N GLU A 70 13.09 9.55 7.58
CA GLU A 70 13.99 9.63 6.43
C GLU A 70 13.25 10.11 5.18
N MET A 71 12.06 9.61 4.95
CA MET A 71 11.24 10.00 3.81
C MET A 71 10.80 11.46 3.88
N VAL A 72 10.45 11.94 5.06
CA VAL A 72 10.13 13.36 5.29
C VAL A 72 11.37 14.23 5.05
N VAL A 73 12.53 13.85 5.56
CA VAL A 73 13.79 14.59 5.38
C VAL A 73 14.20 14.69 3.91
N HIS A 74 13.99 13.63 3.15
CA HIS A 74 14.24 13.59 1.71
C HIS A 74 13.13 14.21 0.85
N GLY A 75 12.10 14.78 1.47
CA GLY A 75 10.98 15.41 0.77
C GLY A 75 10.11 14.45 -0.03
N GLN A 76 10.18 13.15 0.28
CA GLN A 76 9.41 12.11 -0.39
C GLN A 76 7.97 12.04 0.12
N ILE A 77 7.74 12.41 1.37
CA ILE A 77 6.43 12.46 2.01
C ILE A 77 6.29 13.72 2.85
N SER A 78 5.08 14.27 2.90
CA SER A 78 4.79 15.38 3.80
C SER A 78 4.74 14.92 5.26
N PRO A 79 5.26 15.70 6.25
CA PRO A 79 5.15 15.37 7.67
C PRO A 79 3.73 15.20 8.19
N ARG A 80 2.73 15.63 7.41
CA ARG A 80 1.31 15.57 7.76
C ARG A 80 0.55 14.49 7.00
N SER A 81 1.22 13.77 6.10
CA SER A 81 0.64 12.69 5.32
C SER A 81 0.77 11.35 6.04
N GLU A 82 -0.05 10.41 5.69
CA GLU A 82 0.03 9.02 6.13
C GLU A 82 0.68 8.17 5.02
N LEU A 83 1.56 7.27 5.41
CA LEU A 83 2.17 6.30 4.52
C LEU A 83 1.31 5.04 4.50
N LEU A 84 0.66 4.75 3.38
CA LEU A 84 -0.29 3.63 3.26
C LEU A 84 0.37 2.33 2.84
N GLY A 85 1.38 2.41 1.98
CA GLY A 85 2.17 1.28 1.49
C GLY A 85 3.61 1.67 1.21
N LEU A 86 4.44 0.69 0.96
CA LEU A 86 5.85 0.89 0.62
C LEU A 86 6.41 -0.33 -0.09
N TYR A 87 6.85 -0.16 -1.32
CA TYR A 87 7.70 -1.14 -1.97
C TYR A 87 9.16 -0.95 -1.53
N SER A 88 9.76 -1.99 -1.00
CA SER A 88 11.18 -2.04 -0.64
C SER A 88 11.91 -3.06 -1.51
N GLY A 89 12.79 -2.59 -2.36
CA GLY A 89 13.55 -3.43 -3.27
C GLY A 89 14.08 -2.68 -4.48
N THR A 90 14.69 -3.41 -5.41
CA THR A 90 15.11 -2.87 -6.70
C THR A 90 13.99 -3.06 -7.72
N HIS A 91 13.58 -1.98 -8.39
CA HIS A 91 12.60 -2.05 -9.47
C HIS A 91 12.97 -3.12 -10.49
N ARG A 92 12.01 -3.88 -10.93
CA ARG A 92 12.21 -5.01 -11.84
C ARG A 92 12.95 -4.63 -13.11
N THR A 93 12.72 -3.42 -13.63
CA THR A 93 13.37 -2.88 -14.82
C THR A 93 14.85 -2.52 -14.63
N LYS A 94 15.29 -2.33 -13.38
CA LYS A 94 16.68 -1.94 -13.03
C LYS A 94 17.55 -3.11 -12.55
N ARG A 95 17.01 -4.32 -12.49
CA ARG A 95 17.76 -5.49 -12.03
C ARG A 95 18.76 -5.94 -13.05
N SER A 96 20.05 -5.98 -12.63
CA SER A 96 21.12 -6.57 -13.42
C SER A 96 21.31 -8.04 -13.04
N PHE A 97 21.56 -8.89 -14.03
CA PHE A 97 21.88 -10.30 -13.82
C PHE A 97 23.14 -10.55 -12.96
N PHE A 98 23.96 -9.51 -12.75
CA PHE A 98 25.22 -9.60 -12.03
C PHE A 98 25.15 -9.14 -10.58
N GLU A 99 24.05 -8.57 -10.11
CA GLU A 99 23.90 -8.16 -8.73
C GLU A 99 23.37 -9.32 -7.85
N LEU A 100 24.29 -10.09 -7.29
CA LEU A 100 24.02 -11.20 -6.35
C LEU A 100 23.56 -10.76 -4.94
N LYS A 101 23.44 -9.47 -4.69
CA LYS A 101 22.96 -8.91 -3.40
C LYS A 101 21.61 -8.23 -3.57
N TYR A 102 20.58 -9.05 -3.72
CA TYR A 102 19.22 -8.51 -3.70
C TYR A 102 18.81 -8.23 -2.26
N ALA A 103 18.49 -6.98 -1.97
CA ALA A 103 17.61 -6.68 -0.84
C ALA A 103 16.30 -7.46 -1.05
N PRO A 104 15.70 -8.00 0.00
CA PRO A 104 14.45 -8.73 -0.14
C PRO A 104 13.40 -7.83 -0.80
N ASN A 105 12.76 -8.34 -1.84
CA ASN A 105 11.63 -7.70 -2.48
C ASN A 105 10.42 -7.83 -1.59
N LEU A 106 10.01 -6.74 -0.99
CA LEU A 106 8.86 -6.71 -0.10
C LEU A 106 7.96 -5.52 -0.42
N ILE A 107 6.67 -5.75 -0.38
CA ILE A 107 5.64 -4.73 -0.33
C ILE A 107 5.11 -4.70 1.10
N PHE A 108 5.23 -3.58 1.76
CA PHE A 108 4.62 -3.33 3.06
C PHE A 108 3.27 -2.65 2.86
N VAL A 109 2.26 -3.12 3.57
CA VAL A 109 0.92 -2.53 3.62
C VAL A 109 0.65 -2.13 5.07
N PHE A 110 0.46 -0.84 5.32
CA PHE A 110 0.32 -0.30 6.67
C PHE A 110 -1.14 -0.20 7.08
N ARG A 111 -1.56 -1.11 7.97
CA ARG A 111 -2.95 -1.24 8.40
C ARG A 111 -3.49 0.01 9.08
N GLY A 112 -2.77 0.56 10.06
CA GLY A 112 -3.19 1.74 10.83
C GLY A 112 -3.45 2.95 9.95
N PRO A 113 -2.47 3.39 9.13
CA PRO A 113 -2.66 4.46 8.17
C PRO A 113 -3.86 4.26 7.24
N ILE A 114 -4.01 3.08 6.64
CA ILE A 114 -5.14 2.79 5.74
C ILE A 114 -6.46 2.94 6.48
N LEU A 115 -6.59 2.38 7.68
CA LEU A 115 -7.82 2.51 8.48
C LEU A 115 -8.13 3.95 8.86
N ARG A 116 -7.10 4.78 9.13
CA ARG A 116 -7.29 6.21 9.45
C ARG A 116 -7.69 7.03 8.23
N CYS A 117 -7.18 6.66 7.05
CA CYS A 117 -7.46 7.37 5.80
C CYS A 117 -8.76 6.92 5.12
N SER A 118 -9.23 5.71 5.41
CA SER A 118 -10.41 5.13 4.78
C SER A 118 -11.65 5.98 5.01
N LYS A 119 -12.32 6.35 3.90
CA LYS A 119 -13.54 7.17 3.91
C LYS A 119 -14.80 6.37 3.59
N GLY A 120 -14.68 5.12 3.22
CA GLY A 120 -15.82 4.31 2.80
C GLY A 120 -15.48 2.87 2.53
N ASP A 121 -15.09 2.56 1.30
CA ASP A 121 -14.81 1.19 0.89
C ASP A 121 -13.35 0.81 1.19
N LEU A 122 -13.12 0.27 2.39
CA LEU A 122 -11.82 -0.23 2.82
C LEU A 122 -11.23 -1.26 1.84
N ARG A 123 -12.09 -2.07 1.24
CA ARG A 123 -11.71 -3.11 0.28
C ARG A 123 -11.12 -2.51 -0.99
N ALA A 124 -11.76 -1.45 -1.51
CA ALA A 124 -11.26 -0.71 -2.67
C ALA A 124 -9.93 -0.02 -2.36
N GLU A 125 -9.79 0.59 -1.18
CA GLU A 125 -8.57 1.27 -0.75
C GLU A 125 -7.39 0.30 -0.59
N VAL A 126 -7.60 -0.83 0.09
CA VAL A 126 -6.55 -1.87 0.22
C VAL A 126 -6.13 -2.38 -1.15
N LYS A 127 -7.08 -2.61 -2.06
CA LYS A 127 -6.77 -3.01 -3.44
C LYS A 127 -5.91 -1.96 -4.12
N GLN A 128 -6.29 -0.69 -4.04
CA GLN A 128 -5.55 0.41 -4.66
C GLN A 128 -4.10 0.47 -4.15
N VAL A 129 -3.90 0.40 -2.82
CA VAL A 129 -2.56 0.39 -2.22
C VAL A 129 -1.72 -0.78 -2.74
N VAL A 130 -2.25 -2.01 -2.71
CA VAL A 130 -1.51 -3.20 -3.17
C VAL A 130 -1.14 -3.10 -4.65
N TRP A 131 -2.07 -2.67 -5.49
CA TRP A 131 -1.83 -2.55 -6.94
C TRP A 131 -0.82 -1.44 -7.24
N HIS A 132 -0.88 -0.33 -6.51
CA HIS A 132 0.04 0.78 -6.62
C HIS A 132 1.49 0.35 -6.33
N GLU A 133 1.73 -0.34 -5.21
CA GLU A 133 3.06 -0.83 -4.86
C GLU A 133 3.57 -1.89 -5.86
N VAL A 134 2.68 -2.70 -6.40
CA VAL A 134 3.02 -3.65 -7.49
C VAL A 134 3.41 -2.91 -8.76
N ALA A 135 2.75 -1.79 -9.09
CA ALA A 135 3.12 -0.98 -10.24
C ALA A 135 4.55 -0.41 -10.09
N HIS A 136 4.91 0.06 -8.90
CA HIS A 136 6.27 0.50 -8.63
C HIS A 136 7.30 -0.63 -8.77
N TRP A 137 7.01 -1.81 -8.24
CA TRP A 137 7.86 -2.97 -8.46
C TRP A 137 8.04 -3.27 -9.96
N LEU A 138 7.00 -3.16 -10.77
CA LEU A 138 7.08 -3.37 -12.22
C LEU A 138 7.94 -2.32 -12.94
N GLY A 139 8.23 -1.18 -12.31
CA GLY A 139 9.10 -0.13 -12.82
C GLY A 139 8.40 1.15 -13.24
N PHE A 140 7.15 1.33 -12.87
CA PHE A 140 6.48 2.64 -12.97
C PHE A 140 6.99 3.52 -11.83
N GLU A 141 7.80 4.54 -12.16
CA GLU A 141 8.58 5.30 -11.16
C GLU A 141 7.85 6.54 -10.66
N THR A 142 6.89 7.04 -11.42
CA THR A 142 6.18 8.27 -11.08
C THR A 142 4.70 7.98 -10.80
N GLU A 143 4.12 8.79 -9.88
CA GLU A 143 2.69 8.74 -9.59
C GLU A 143 1.84 8.90 -10.86
N GLU A 144 2.23 9.82 -11.75
CA GLU A 144 1.54 10.04 -13.02
C GLU A 144 1.47 8.78 -13.91
N GLN A 145 2.53 7.97 -13.88
CA GLN A 145 2.56 6.71 -14.63
C GLN A 145 1.63 5.66 -14.01
N VAL A 146 1.53 5.63 -12.69
CA VAL A 146 0.65 4.71 -11.95
C VAL A 146 -0.81 5.13 -12.13
N GLU A 147 -1.12 6.41 -11.99
CA GLU A 147 -2.46 6.97 -12.24
C GLU A 147 -2.94 6.72 -13.67
N ALA A 148 -2.04 6.76 -14.66
CA ALA A 148 -2.36 6.44 -16.05
C ALA A 148 -2.82 4.99 -16.25
N LEU A 149 -2.53 4.09 -15.31
CA LEU A 149 -3.04 2.71 -15.29
C LEU A 149 -4.45 2.61 -14.69
N GLY A 150 -4.98 3.72 -14.16
CA GLY A 150 -6.25 3.74 -13.44
C GLY A 150 -6.16 3.21 -12.01
N LEU A 151 -5.01 3.36 -11.38
CA LEU A 151 -4.68 2.89 -10.03
C LEU A 151 -4.55 4.07 -9.08
#